data_c8c0893f98140b2b92ee1f44d59e3c42
#
_entry.id   c8c0893f98140b2b92ee1f44d59e3c42
#
_cell.length_a   1.000
_cell.length_b   1.000
_cell.length_c   1.000
_cell.angle_alpha   90.00
_cell.angle_beta   90.00
_cell.angle_gamma   90.00
#
_symmetry.space_group_name_H-M   'P 1'
#
loop_
_entity.id
_entity.type
_entity.pdbx_description
1 polymer ?
#
loop_
_entity_poly.entity_id
_entity_poly.type
_entity_poly.pdbx_seq_one_letter_code
_entity_poly.pdbx_strand_id
1 'polypeptide(L)'
;ALRIHKLKSKGAFESPAETLTLTLGDGTVIPLAGEWKAKVSVNAAPPFPLPLGYENYPTMPSVLYQGMIAPVAPLAIAGALWYQGEANASRAHQYRTLLPGLIADWRRVFRQGDFPFYLVSLPAFQARKAQPGTDDWAELREAQAITARTVANTGLAITIDTGDANDIHPRDKQPVGERLALLALAGYYGREVIAQGPVYRTMRREGAAIRVQFDHAQGGLVVRGERLGEFAVAGADRRWVWADARI
;
A
#
# COMPACT_ATOMS: atom_id res chain seq x y z
N ALA A 1 18.07 0.12 -15.83
CA ALA A 1 18.91 -0.87 -15.12
C ALA A 1 18.10 -1.45 -13.96
N LEU A 2 18.02 -2.75 -13.86
CA LEU A 2 17.44 -3.44 -12.72
C LEU A 2 18.50 -3.59 -11.63
N ARG A 3 18.20 -3.16 -10.40
CA ARG A 3 19.09 -3.31 -9.25
C ARG A 3 18.50 -4.31 -8.26
N ILE A 4 19.22 -5.40 -8.00
CA ILE A 4 18.82 -6.40 -7.01
C ILE A 4 19.74 -6.22 -5.79
N HIS A 5 19.14 -6.05 -4.62
CA HIS A 5 19.83 -5.97 -3.34
C HIS A 5 19.42 -7.14 -2.45
N LYS A 6 20.35 -8.06 -2.17
CA LYS A 6 20.11 -9.21 -1.30
C LYS A 6 21.27 -9.49 -0.38
N LEU A 7 20.96 -9.61 0.91
CA LEU A 7 21.96 -9.86 1.96
C LEU A 7 22.12 -11.34 2.33
N LYS A 8 21.11 -12.18 2.14
CA LYS A 8 21.10 -13.57 2.68
C LYS A 8 20.56 -14.65 1.74
N SER A 9 20.13 -14.35 0.53
CA SER A 9 19.59 -15.37 -0.40
C SER A 9 19.83 -15.00 -1.86
N LYS A 10 19.84 -15.99 -2.76
CA LYS A 10 19.96 -15.75 -4.20
C LYS A 10 18.74 -15.02 -4.72
N GLY A 11 18.93 -13.92 -5.46
CA GLY A 11 17.88 -13.22 -6.19
C GLY A 11 17.61 -13.95 -7.49
N ALA A 12 16.35 -14.24 -7.80
CA ALA A 12 15.93 -14.80 -9.07
C ALA A 12 14.56 -14.26 -9.46
N PHE A 13 14.27 -14.27 -10.77
CA PHE A 13 12.90 -14.16 -11.25
C PHE A 13 12.28 -15.56 -11.17
N GLU A 14 11.13 -15.65 -10.51
CA GLU A 14 10.38 -16.91 -10.37
C GLU A 14 9.38 -17.11 -11.52
N SER A 15 9.20 -16.10 -12.38
CA SER A 15 8.31 -16.17 -13.53
C SER A 15 8.93 -16.99 -14.67
N PRO A 16 8.12 -17.72 -15.45
CA PRO A 16 8.59 -18.40 -16.65
C PRO A 16 9.30 -17.42 -17.60
N ALA A 17 10.38 -17.84 -18.21
CA ALA A 17 11.24 -16.98 -19.04
C ALA A 17 10.48 -16.26 -20.17
N GLU A 18 9.50 -16.94 -20.75
CA GLU A 18 8.65 -16.44 -21.83
C GLU A 18 7.70 -15.30 -21.40
N THR A 19 7.44 -15.19 -20.10
CA THR A 19 6.60 -14.12 -19.54
C THR A 19 7.38 -12.85 -19.20
N LEU A 20 8.71 -12.92 -19.22
CA LEU A 20 9.59 -11.78 -18.94
C LEU A 20 9.75 -10.93 -20.20
N THR A 21 8.86 -10.01 -20.41
CA THR A 21 8.86 -9.13 -21.59
C THR A 21 8.71 -7.66 -21.21
N LEU A 22 9.20 -6.78 -22.08
CA LEU A 22 8.92 -5.34 -22.04
C LEU A 22 8.17 -4.97 -23.31
N THR A 23 6.95 -4.45 -23.17
CA THR A 23 6.18 -3.92 -24.29
C THR A 23 6.36 -2.41 -24.36
N LEU A 24 6.80 -1.89 -25.50
CA LEU A 24 6.96 -0.47 -25.75
C LEU A 24 5.62 0.14 -26.17
N GLY A 25 5.53 1.48 -26.17
CA GLY A 25 4.31 2.19 -26.51
C GLY A 25 3.86 2.05 -27.98
N ASP A 26 4.73 1.60 -28.86
CA ASP A 26 4.46 1.25 -30.26
C ASP A 26 4.02 -0.21 -30.47
N GLY A 27 3.85 -0.96 -29.39
CA GLY A 27 3.49 -2.37 -29.41
C GLY A 27 4.67 -3.34 -29.56
N THR A 28 5.90 -2.85 -29.69
CA THR A 28 7.09 -3.70 -29.79
C THR A 28 7.30 -4.47 -28.49
N VAL A 29 7.43 -5.78 -28.58
CA VAL A 29 7.69 -6.67 -27.44
C VAL A 29 9.16 -7.08 -27.40
N ILE A 30 9.85 -6.74 -26.32
CA ILE A 30 11.25 -7.08 -26.10
C ILE A 30 11.30 -8.20 -25.07
N PRO A 31 11.79 -9.42 -25.41
CA PRO A 31 12.01 -10.46 -24.43
C PRO A 31 13.13 -10.05 -23.46
N LEU A 32 12.88 -10.20 -22.17
CA LEU A 32 13.85 -9.92 -21.11
C LEU A 32 14.53 -11.19 -20.58
N ALA A 33 14.09 -12.35 -21.03
CA ALA A 33 14.75 -13.62 -20.70
C ALA A 33 16.07 -13.74 -21.47
N GLY A 34 17.09 -14.34 -20.87
CA GLY A 34 18.39 -14.57 -21.48
C GLY A 34 19.56 -14.18 -20.58
N GLU A 35 20.73 -13.95 -21.20
CA GLU A 35 21.92 -13.56 -20.45
C GLU A 35 21.89 -12.07 -20.07
N TRP A 36 22.01 -11.80 -18.79
CA TRP A 36 22.11 -10.46 -18.24
C TRP A 36 23.55 -10.15 -17.82
N LYS A 37 24.05 -9.00 -18.18
CA LYS A 37 25.30 -8.50 -17.63
C LYS A 37 25.06 -7.96 -16.24
N ALA A 38 25.66 -8.60 -15.24
CA ALA A 38 25.64 -8.14 -13.86
C ALA A 38 26.97 -7.50 -13.49
N LYS A 39 26.92 -6.39 -12.76
CA LYS A 39 28.08 -5.75 -12.16
C LYS A 39 27.79 -5.46 -10.70
N VAL A 40 28.66 -5.90 -9.82
CA VAL A 40 28.62 -5.48 -8.41
C VAL A 40 28.94 -3.99 -8.36
N SER A 41 27.97 -3.17 -8.02
CA SER A 41 28.13 -1.72 -7.91
C SER A 41 28.72 -1.31 -6.56
N VAL A 42 28.40 -2.06 -5.51
CA VAL A 42 28.92 -1.85 -4.15
C VAL A 42 29.13 -3.21 -3.50
N ASN A 43 30.31 -3.48 -3.00
CA ASN A 43 30.54 -4.59 -2.07
C ASN A 43 30.26 -4.04 -0.66
N ALA A 44 29.11 -4.37 -0.11
CA ALA A 44 28.67 -3.91 1.21
C ALA A 44 29.31 -4.67 2.38
N ALA A 45 30.32 -5.52 2.13
CA ALA A 45 31.11 -6.05 3.23
C ALA A 45 31.81 -4.87 3.93
N PRO A 46 31.49 -4.56 5.18
CA PRO A 46 32.13 -3.46 5.88
C PRO A 46 33.62 -3.75 5.98
N PRO A 47 34.50 -2.76 5.74
CA PRO A 47 35.96 -2.93 5.81
C PRO A 47 36.46 -3.20 7.23
N PHE A 48 35.60 -3.11 8.23
CA PHE A 48 35.88 -3.38 9.65
C PHE A 48 34.67 -4.03 10.32
N PRO A 49 34.88 -4.81 11.41
CA PRO A 49 33.78 -5.35 12.18
C PRO A 49 32.88 -4.22 12.68
N LEU A 50 31.59 -4.36 12.45
CA LEU A 50 30.60 -3.40 12.97
C LEU A 50 30.65 -3.45 14.51
N PRO A 51 30.47 -2.31 15.19
CA PRO A 51 30.38 -2.28 16.66
C PRO A 51 29.27 -3.22 17.16
N LEU A 52 29.45 -3.77 18.36
CA LEU A 52 28.44 -4.59 19.04
C LEU A 52 27.11 -3.82 19.12
N GLY A 53 25.99 -4.52 18.81
CA GLY A 53 24.67 -3.92 18.79
C GLY A 53 24.17 -3.55 17.39
N TYR A 54 24.93 -3.80 16.36
CA TYR A 54 24.53 -3.54 14.97
C TYR A 54 23.57 -4.58 14.37
N GLU A 55 23.24 -5.63 15.08
CA GLU A 55 22.27 -6.64 14.62
C GLU A 55 20.90 -6.02 14.28
N ASN A 56 20.54 -4.92 14.97
CA ASN A 56 19.31 -4.17 14.75
C ASN A 56 19.52 -2.87 13.96
N TYR A 57 20.61 -2.75 13.22
CA TYR A 57 20.97 -1.53 12.48
C TYR A 57 19.81 -0.93 11.66
N PRO A 58 18.98 -1.71 10.93
CA PRO A 58 17.84 -1.14 10.17
C PRO A 58 16.78 -0.48 11.05
N THR A 59 16.72 -0.79 12.34
CA THR A 59 15.73 -0.23 13.28
C THR A 59 16.24 0.97 14.06
N MET A 60 17.52 1.33 13.90
CA MET A 60 18.07 2.51 14.54
C MET A 60 17.51 3.79 13.91
N PRO A 61 17.29 4.86 14.69
CA PRO A 61 16.79 6.12 14.17
C PRO A 61 17.64 6.67 13.02
N SER A 62 16.99 7.16 11.98
CA SER A 62 17.57 7.79 10.80
C SER A 62 18.45 6.93 9.90
N VAL A 63 18.75 5.68 10.22
CA VAL A 63 19.67 4.84 9.44
C VAL A 63 19.13 4.55 8.04
N LEU A 64 17.86 4.13 7.96
CA LEU A 64 17.22 3.89 6.64
C LEU A 64 17.12 5.18 5.83
N TYR A 65 16.82 6.30 6.48
CA TYR A 65 16.80 7.60 5.81
C TYR A 65 18.18 7.96 5.24
N GLN A 66 19.23 7.90 6.06
CA GLN A 66 20.60 8.26 5.64
C GLN A 66 21.15 7.33 4.55
N GLY A 67 20.86 6.03 4.66
CA GLY A 67 21.37 5.04 3.72
C GLY A 67 20.58 4.89 2.43
N MET A 68 19.26 5.20 2.45
CA MET A 68 18.38 4.85 1.34
C MET A 68 17.64 6.05 0.74
N ILE A 69 17.26 7.04 1.54
CA ILE A 69 16.47 8.18 1.06
C ILE A 69 17.36 9.39 0.75
N ALA A 70 18.21 9.78 1.68
CA ALA A 70 19.06 10.95 1.51
C ALA A 70 19.92 10.90 0.22
N PRO A 71 20.54 9.76 -0.17
CA PRO A 71 21.32 9.69 -1.39
C PRO A 71 20.51 9.86 -2.69
N VAL A 72 19.20 9.59 -2.66
CA VAL A 72 18.32 9.72 -3.84
C VAL A 72 17.48 10.99 -3.82
N ALA A 73 17.47 11.72 -2.73
CA ALA A 73 16.68 12.95 -2.59
C ALA A 73 16.99 14.04 -3.66
N PRO A 74 18.22 14.15 -4.22
CA PRO A 74 18.48 15.09 -5.32
C PRO A 74 17.86 14.70 -6.67
N LEU A 75 17.32 13.47 -6.80
CA LEU A 75 16.71 13.04 -8.06
C LEU A 75 15.34 13.69 -8.23
N ALA A 76 15.05 14.10 -9.47
CA ALA A 76 13.68 14.48 -9.84
C ALA A 76 12.80 13.23 -9.89
N ILE A 77 11.65 13.27 -9.19
CA ILE A 77 10.67 12.20 -9.16
C ILE A 77 9.30 12.71 -9.54
N ALA A 78 8.50 11.88 -10.20
CA ALA A 78 7.10 12.21 -10.53
C ALA A 78 6.16 11.98 -9.34
N GLY A 79 6.56 11.17 -8.37
CA GLY A 79 5.78 10.82 -7.20
C GLY A 79 6.39 9.66 -6.43
N ALA A 80 5.73 9.24 -5.36
CA ALA A 80 6.11 8.10 -4.55
C ALA A 80 4.98 7.09 -4.43
N LEU A 81 5.32 5.80 -4.41
CA LEU A 81 4.42 4.70 -4.13
C LEU A 81 4.84 4.07 -2.80
N TRP A 82 3.86 3.94 -1.90
CA TRP A 82 4.12 3.48 -0.54
C TRP A 82 3.27 2.27 -0.18
N TYR A 83 3.91 1.12 -0.03
CA TYR A 83 3.27 -0.12 0.39
C TYR A 83 3.93 -0.62 1.67
N GLN A 84 3.38 -0.26 2.81
CA GLN A 84 3.90 -0.59 4.14
C GLN A 84 2.83 -0.34 5.19
N GLY A 85 2.95 -0.96 6.37
CA GLY A 85 2.11 -0.70 7.53
C GLY A 85 2.05 -1.88 8.50
N GLU A 86 2.47 -3.06 8.08
CA GLU A 86 2.35 -4.33 8.79
C GLU A 86 2.96 -4.27 10.20
N ALA A 87 4.18 -3.77 10.32
CA ALA A 87 4.87 -3.61 11.60
C ALA A 87 4.25 -2.51 12.49
N ASN A 88 3.35 -1.70 11.95
CA ASN A 88 2.65 -0.63 12.68
C ASN A 88 1.23 -1.02 13.08
N ALA A 89 0.72 -2.20 12.69
CA ALA A 89 -0.66 -2.60 12.92
C ALA A 89 -1.06 -2.49 14.40
N SER A 90 -0.27 -3.01 15.32
CA SER A 90 -0.51 -2.89 16.77
C SER A 90 -0.44 -1.46 17.31
N ARG A 91 -0.08 -0.48 16.48
CA ARG A 91 0.03 0.95 16.82
C ARG A 91 -0.67 1.82 15.78
N ALA A 92 -1.79 1.35 15.25
CA ALA A 92 -2.53 1.99 14.18
C ALA A 92 -2.92 3.45 14.51
N HIS A 93 -3.28 3.73 15.75
CA HIS A 93 -3.57 5.10 16.20
C HIS A 93 -2.36 6.03 16.02
N GLN A 94 -1.16 5.58 16.37
CA GLN A 94 0.08 6.35 16.17
C GLN A 94 0.36 6.56 14.67
N TYR A 95 0.03 5.57 13.84
CA TYR A 95 0.25 5.63 12.40
C TYR A 95 -0.55 6.74 11.71
N ARG A 96 -1.68 7.17 12.29
CA ARG A 96 -2.45 8.35 11.83
C ARG A 96 -1.63 9.66 11.84
N THR A 97 -0.57 9.72 12.64
CA THR A 97 0.37 10.85 12.68
C THR A 97 1.65 10.55 11.92
N LEU A 98 2.16 9.32 12.04
CA LEU A 98 3.43 8.95 11.43
C LEU A 98 3.38 8.98 9.89
N LEU A 99 2.31 8.48 9.28
CA LEU A 99 2.21 8.42 7.83
C LEU A 99 2.09 9.80 7.18
N PRO A 100 1.23 10.72 7.64
CA PRO A 100 1.27 12.12 7.18
C PRO A 100 2.62 12.80 7.40
N GLY A 101 3.26 12.54 8.55
CA GLY A 101 4.57 13.07 8.87
C GLY A 101 5.66 12.58 7.90
N LEU A 102 5.65 11.30 7.53
CA LEU A 102 6.57 10.73 6.55
C LEU A 102 6.38 11.39 5.17
N ILE A 103 5.14 11.57 4.72
CA ILE A 103 4.84 12.21 3.44
C ILE A 103 5.36 13.66 3.42
N ALA A 104 5.09 14.41 4.49
CA ALA A 104 5.56 15.79 4.62
C ALA A 104 7.10 15.86 4.63
N ASP A 105 7.75 14.94 5.35
CA ASP A 105 9.22 14.89 5.41
C ASP A 105 9.84 14.56 4.06
N TRP A 106 9.32 13.58 3.34
CA TRP A 106 9.81 13.27 1.99
C TRP A 106 9.64 14.45 1.04
N ARG A 107 8.47 15.12 1.02
CA ARG A 107 8.24 16.32 0.22
C ARG A 107 9.25 17.44 0.54
N ARG A 108 9.53 17.64 1.82
CA ARG A 108 10.55 18.59 2.28
C ARG A 108 11.95 18.21 1.81
N VAL A 109 12.30 16.95 1.88
CA VAL A 109 13.63 16.43 1.53
C VAL A 109 13.89 16.49 0.02
N PHE A 110 12.92 16.04 -0.78
CA PHE A 110 13.03 16.07 -2.25
C PHE A 110 12.87 17.48 -2.84
N ARG A 111 12.28 18.44 -2.11
CA ARG A 111 12.13 19.86 -2.52
C ARG A 111 11.40 20.05 -3.86
N GLN A 112 10.44 19.20 -4.17
CA GLN A 112 9.68 19.22 -5.42
C GLN A 112 8.20 19.52 -5.19
N GLY A 113 7.89 20.24 -4.10
CA GLY A 113 6.52 20.59 -3.73
C GLY A 113 5.71 19.37 -3.28
N ASP A 114 4.40 19.48 -3.40
CA ASP A 114 3.46 18.44 -3.01
C ASP A 114 3.31 17.39 -4.11
N PHE A 115 4.39 16.72 -4.46
CA PHE A 115 4.34 15.66 -5.45
C PHE A 115 3.39 14.52 -5.02
N PRO A 116 2.78 13.78 -5.97
CA PRO A 116 1.87 12.68 -5.69
C PRO A 116 2.49 11.62 -4.78
N PHE A 117 1.72 11.17 -3.79
CA PHE A 117 2.12 10.11 -2.89
C PHE A 117 0.99 9.08 -2.81
N TYR A 118 1.12 7.96 -3.50
CA TYR A 118 0.09 6.94 -3.58
C TYR A 118 0.36 5.79 -2.63
N LEU A 119 -0.62 5.52 -1.79
CA LEU A 119 -0.58 4.52 -0.74
C LEU A 119 -1.22 3.22 -1.21
N VAL A 120 -0.72 2.10 -0.72
CA VAL A 120 -1.39 0.81 -0.84
C VAL A 120 -1.93 0.42 0.54
N SER A 121 -3.23 0.13 0.63
CA SER A 121 -3.80 -0.37 1.88
C SER A 121 -3.23 -1.74 2.23
N LEU A 122 -3.20 -2.09 3.51
CA LEU A 122 -2.86 -3.46 3.87
C LEU A 122 -3.88 -4.43 3.27
N PRO A 123 -3.44 -5.54 2.65
CA PRO A 123 -4.30 -6.60 2.13
C PRO A 123 -4.98 -7.35 3.28
N ALA A 124 -5.91 -8.25 2.98
CA ALA A 124 -6.42 -9.16 3.99
C ALA A 124 -5.30 -10.10 4.47
N PHE A 125 -5.25 -10.34 5.76
CA PHE A 125 -4.29 -11.23 6.42
C PHE A 125 -4.92 -11.83 7.67
N GLN A 126 -4.53 -13.03 8.06
CA GLN A 126 -5.08 -13.85 9.13
C GLN A 126 -6.47 -14.41 8.81
N ALA A 127 -6.86 -15.42 9.56
CA ALA A 127 -8.16 -16.06 9.41
C ALA A 127 -9.30 -15.10 9.78
N ARG A 128 -10.42 -15.25 9.08
CA ARG A 128 -11.65 -14.51 9.37
C ARG A 128 -12.11 -14.81 10.80
N LYS A 129 -12.43 -13.76 11.56
CA LYS A 129 -12.92 -13.89 12.94
C LYS A 129 -14.38 -14.36 12.94
N ALA A 130 -14.71 -15.34 13.78
CA ALA A 130 -16.08 -15.80 13.95
C ALA A 130 -16.99 -14.74 14.60
N GLN A 131 -16.43 -13.91 15.46
CA GLN A 131 -17.12 -12.81 16.14
C GLN A 131 -16.50 -11.47 15.75
N PRO A 132 -17.29 -10.40 15.57
CA PRO A 132 -16.78 -9.08 15.30
C PRO A 132 -16.09 -8.49 16.54
N GLY A 133 -15.16 -7.59 16.34
CA GLY A 133 -14.44 -6.93 17.43
C GLY A 133 -13.36 -5.99 16.91
N THR A 134 -12.49 -5.56 17.79
CA THR A 134 -11.32 -4.76 17.43
C THR A 134 -10.36 -5.56 16.55
N ASP A 135 -9.73 -4.89 15.61
CA ASP A 135 -8.80 -5.50 14.67
C ASP A 135 -7.72 -4.49 14.27
N ASP A 136 -6.50 -4.74 14.70
CA ASP A 136 -5.35 -3.87 14.46
C ASP A 136 -5.11 -3.62 12.96
N TRP A 137 -5.39 -4.65 12.14
CA TRP A 137 -5.20 -4.57 10.70
C TRP A 137 -6.24 -3.66 10.03
N ALA A 138 -7.50 -3.75 10.48
CA ALA A 138 -8.57 -2.86 10.04
C ALA A 138 -8.33 -1.41 10.50
N GLU A 139 -7.85 -1.22 11.75
CA GLU A 139 -7.52 0.09 12.28
C GLU A 139 -6.35 0.74 11.53
N LEU A 140 -5.37 -0.06 11.11
CA LEU A 140 -4.28 0.48 10.28
C LEU A 140 -4.77 0.89 8.89
N ARG A 141 -5.62 0.08 8.24
CA ARG A 141 -6.25 0.46 6.97
C ARG A 141 -7.06 1.75 7.09
N GLU A 142 -7.74 1.95 8.22
CA GLU A 142 -8.41 3.22 8.50
C GLU A 142 -7.41 4.39 8.60
N ALA A 143 -6.28 4.22 9.27
CA ALA A 143 -5.24 5.24 9.34
C ALA A 143 -4.69 5.62 7.95
N GLN A 144 -4.50 4.62 7.07
CA GLN A 144 -4.12 4.85 5.67
C GLN A 144 -5.21 5.62 4.91
N ALA A 145 -6.48 5.25 5.08
CA ALA A 145 -7.60 5.92 4.44
C ALA A 145 -7.79 7.36 4.95
N ILE A 146 -7.60 7.62 6.23
CA ILE A 146 -7.61 8.96 6.80
C ILE A 146 -6.51 9.81 6.14
N THR A 147 -5.30 9.29 6.06
CA THR A 147 -4.16 9.98 5.43
C THR A 147 -4.48 10.33 3.97
N ALA A 148 -5.00 9.40 3.19
CA ALA A 148 -5.34 9.64 1.78
C ALA A 148 -6.44 10.69 1.60
N ARG A 149 -7.31 10.91 2.60
CA ARG A 149 -8.36 11.93 2.54
C ARG A 149 -7.90 13.30 3.04
N THR A 150 -6.92 13.36 3.92
CA THR A 150 -6.54 14.60 4.62
C THR A 150 -5.25 15.22 4.11
N VAL A 151 -4.40 14.45 3.46
CA VAL A 151 -3.14 14.94 2.90
C VAL A 151 -3.32 15.21 1.40
N ALA A 152 -2.97 16.39 0.95
CA ALA A 152 -3.07 16.78 -0.45
C ALA A 152 -2.23 15.87 -1.36
N ASN A 153 -2.67 15.69 -2.62
CA ASN A 153 -1.98 14.87 -3.63
C ASN A 153 -1.61 13.46 -3.16
N THR A 154 -2.52 12.83 -2.41
CA THR A 154 -2.43 11.43 -2.03
C THR A 154 -3.60 10.64 -2.61
N GLY A 155 -3.42 9.34 -2.72
CA GLY A 155 -4.46 8.39 -3.12
C GLY A 155 -4.21 7.04 -2.47
N LEU A 156 -5.25 6.21 -2.39
CA LEU A 156 -5.17 4.89 -1.75
C LEU A 156 -5.63 3.79 -2.71
N ALA A 157 -4.73 2.92 -3.09
CA ALA A 157 -5.04 1.65 -3.74
C ALA A 157 -5.53 0.66 -2.68
N ILE A 158 -6.82 0.36 -2.69
CA ILE A 158 -7.43 -0.63 -1.77
C ILE A 158 -7.03 -2.03 -2.26
N THR A 159 -6.53 -2.88 -1.37
CA THR A 159 -6.02 -4.22 -1.70
C THR A 159 -6.53 -5.33 -0.78
N ILE A 160 -7.63 -5.09 -0.09
CA ILE A 160 -8.23 -6.06 0.84
C ILE A 160 -8.62 -7.37 0.16
N ASP A 161 -8.89 -7.34 -1.13
CA ASP A 161 -9.28 -8.48 -1.96
C ASP A 161 -8.10 -9.28 -2.54
N THR A 162 -6.86 -8.84 -2.34
CA THR A 162 -5.66 -9.50 -2.85
C THR A 162 -4.88 -10.27 -1.78
N GLY A 163 -5.40 -10.31 -0.55
CA GLY A 163 -4.72 -10.90 0.59
C GLY A 163 -4.77 -12.43 0.65
N ASP A 164 -3.96 -12.97 1.54
CA ASP A 164 -3.95 -14.37 1.90
C ASP A 164 -3.97 -14.50 3.43
N ALA A 165 -4.85 -15.36 3.95
CA ALA A 165 -4.96 -15.54 5.40
C ALA A 165 -3.69 -16.10 6.06
N ASN A 166 -2.90 -16.84 5.30
CA ASN A 166 -1.72 -17.57 5.79
C ASN A 166 -0.39 -16.92 5.37
N ASP A 167 -0.42 -15.95 4.45
CA ASP A 167 0.79 -15.28 3.97
C ASP A 167 0.61 -13.76 4.03
N ILE A 168 1.42 -13.11 4.86
CA ILE A 168 1.45 -11.64 4.97
C ILE A 168 1.95 -10.97 3.68
N HIS A 169 2.58 -11.74 2.78
CA HIS A 169 3.12 -11.30 1.49
C HIS A 169 2.28 -11.86 0.33
N PRO A 170 1.08 -11.31 0.05
CA PRO A 170 0.23 -11.84 -1.00
C PRO A 170 0.96 -11.82 -2.35
N ARG A 171 0.82 -12.90 -3.11
CA ARG A 171 1.53 -13.10 -4.39
C ARG A 171 0.93 -12.28 -5.53
N ASP A 172 -0.38 -12.08 -5.49
CA ASP A 172 -1.08 -11.32 -6.52
C ASP A 172 -0.80 -9.82 -6.39
N LYS A 173 0.20 -9.34 -7.11
CA LYS A 173 0.63 -7.94 -7.16
C LYS A 173 0.08 -7.18 -8.38
N GLN A 174 -0.52 -7.86 -9.34
CA GLN A 174 -1.04 -7.22 -10.54
C GLN A 174 -2.15 -6.20 -10.21
N PRO A 175 -3.19 -6.53 -9.42
CA PRO A 175 -4.20 -5.54 -9.04
C PRO A 175 -3.64 -4.36 -8.24
N VAL A 176 -2.56 -4.57 -7.48
CA VAL A 176 -1.86 -3.48 -6.77
C VAL A 176 -1.28 -2.49 -7.78
N GLY A 177 -0.55 -3.00 -8.77
CA GLY A 177 0.04 -2.18 -9.85
C GLY A 177 -1.02 -1.46 -10.67
N GLU A 178 -2.09 -2.15 -11.06
CA GLU A 178 -3.21 -1.58 -11.82
C GLU A 178 -3.90 -0.43 -11.07
N ARG A 179 -4.20 -0.61 -9.78
CA ARG A 179 -4.84 0.42 -8.95
C ARG A 179 -3.94 1.63 -8.73
N LEU A 180 -2.65 1.42 -8.51
CA LEU A 180 -1.67 2.51 -8.44
C LEU A 180 -1.55 3.25 -9.79
N ALA A 181 -1.57 2.53 -10.91
CA ALA A 181 -1.53 3.13 -12.24
C ALA A 181 -2.78 3.99 -12.50
N LEU A 182 -3.98 3.53 -12.12
CA LEU A 182 -5.22 4.30 -12.24
C LEU A 182 -5.16 5.59 -11.41
N LEU A 183 -4.64 5.54 -10.18
CA LEU A 183 -4.41 6.74 -9.37
C LEU A 183 -3.45 7.71 -10.04
N ALA A 184 -2.36 7.20 -10.63
CA ALA A 184 -1.40 8.05 -11.33
C ALA A 184 -2.00 8.65 -12.62
N LEU A 185 -2.73 7.86 -13.40
CA LEU A 185 -3.40 8.33 -14.61
C LEU A 185 -4.38 9.47 -14.30
N ALA A 186 -5.20 9.32 -13.28
CA ALA A 186 -6.14 10.37 -12.89
C ALA A 186 -5.44 11.57 -12.23
N GLY A 187 -4.61 11.32 -11.20
CA GLY A 187 -4.10 12.38 -10.33
C GLY A 187 -2.88 13.11 -10.88
N TYR A 188 -1.95 12.40 -11.52
CA TYR A 188 -0.72 12.99 -12.05
C TYR A 188 -0.81 13.32 -13.55
N TYR A 189 -1.34 12.37 -14.33
CA TYR A 189 -1.43 12.56 -15.80
C TYR A 189 -2.72 13.24 -16.26
N GLY A 190 -3.67 13.54 -15.35
CA GLY A 190 -4.91 14.25 -15.66
C GLY A 190 -5.83 13.51 -16.63
N ARG A 191 -5.79 12.17 -16.66
CA ARG A 191 -6.63 11.37 -17.53
C ARG A 191 -8.01 11.17 -16.93
N GLU A 192 -9.04 11.19 -17.76
CA GLU A 192 -10.41 10.87 -17.34
C GLU A 192 -10.58 9.35 -17.17
N VAL A 193 -10.20 8.84 -16.02
CA VAL A 193 -10.34 7.43 -15.64
C VAL A 193 -10.95 7.31 -14.26
N ILE A 194 -11.69 6.23 -14.01
CA ILE A 194 -12.18 5.90 -12.66
C ILE A 194 -11.04 5.28 -11.88
N ALA A 195 -10.43 6.06 -11.00
CA ALA A 195 -9.25 5.66 -10.25
C ALA A 195 -9.55 4.96 -8.92
N GLN A 196 -10.76 5.11 -8.40
CA GLN A 196 -11.17 4.57 -7.10
C GLN A 196 -12.57 3.95 -7.19
N GLY A 197 -12.76 2.89 -6.42
CA GLY A 197 -14.10 2.36 -6.15
C GLY A 197 -14.84 3.19 -5.09
N PRO A 198 -15.98 2.66 -4.57
CA PRO A 198 -16.78 3.34 -3.56
C PRO A 198 -15.97 3.68 -2.30
N VAL A 199 -16.01 4.94 -1.89
CA VAL A 199 -15.35 5.45 -0.68
C VAL A 199 -16.41 5.88 0.33
N TYR A 200 -16.30 5.45 1.58
CA TYR A 200 -17.19 5.87 2.64
C TYR A 200 -17.28 7.39 2.71
N ARG A 201 -18.52 7.92 2.68
CA ARG A 201 -18.80 9.33 2.79
C ARG A 201 -19.40 9.69 4.15
N THR A 202 -20.54 9.06 4.48
CA THR A 202 -21.26 9.33 5.71
C THR A 202 -22.17 8.17 6.07
N MET A 203 -22.65 8.16 7.31
CA MET A 203 -23.70 7.25 7.74
C MET A 203 -24.75 8.00 8.55
N ARG A 204 -25.98 7.48 8.54
CA ARG A 204 -27.06 7.96 9.40
C ARG A 204 -27.89 6.80 9.92
N ARG A 205 -28.42 6.96 11.13
CA ARG A 205 -29.37 6.00 11.69
C ARG A 205 -30.76 6.25 11.11
N GLU A 206 -31.42 5.19 10.67
CA GLU A 206 -32.80 5.16 10.17
C GLU A 206 -33.60 4.09 10.94
N GLY A 207 -34.18 4.48 12.09
CA GLY A 207 -34.88 3.53 12.97
C GLY A 207 -33.92 2.47 13.52
N ALA A 208 -34.13 1.21 13.14
CA ALA A 208 -33.30 0.05 13.50
C ALA A 208 -32.15 -0.21 12.50
N ALA A 209 -32.02 0.58 11.47
CA ALA A 209 -30.99 0.41 10.44
C ALA A 209 -29.99 1.59 10.45
N ILE A 210 -28.82 1.36 9.83
CA ILE A 210 -27.84 2.38 9.52
C ILE A 210 -27.69 2.44 8.01
N ARG A 211 -27.96 3.62 7.43
CA ARG A 211 -27.70 3.88 6.02
C ARG A 211 -26.29 4.43 5.84
N VAL A 212 -25.49 3.76 5.03
CA VAL A 212 -24.14 4.19 4.66
C VAL A 212 -24.16 4.74 3.24
N GLN A 213 -23.52 5.88 3.03
CA GLN A 213 -23.37 6.52 1.73
C GLN A 213 -21.91 6.50 1.29
N PHE A 214 -21.69 6.36 0.00
CA PHE A 214 -20.37 6.28 -0.61
C PHE A 214 -20.23 7.33 -1.71
N ASP A 215 -19.05 7.93 -1.80
CA ASP A 215 -18.59 8.64 -2.98
C ASP A 215 -18.10 7.63 -4.03
N HIS A 216 -17.99 8.05 -5.28
CA HIS A 216 -17.57 7.20 -6.41
C HIS A 216 -18.45 5.97 -6.64
N ALA A 217 -19.76 6.10 -6.33
CA ALA A 217 -20.74 5.04 -6.49
C ALA A 217 -21.83 5.39 -7.52
N GLN A 218 -21.55 6.26 -8.48
CA GLN A 218 -22.52 6.77 -9.48
C GLN A 218 -23.08 5.65 -10.38
N GLY A 219 -22.30 4.59 -10.62
CA GLY A 219 -22.72 3.41 -11.36
C GLY A 219 -23.49 2.37 -10.52
N GLY A 220 -23.79 2.68 -9.24
CA GLY A 220 -24.35 1.74 -8.28
C GLY A 220 -23.28 0.92 -7.57
N LEU A 221 -23.73 0.12 -6.59
CA LEU A 221 -22.89 -0.82 -5.86
C LEU A 221 -23.17 -2.24 -6.38
N VAL A 222 -22.13 -3.06 -6.45
CA VAL A 222 -22.23 -4.46 -6.87
C VAL A 222 -21.68 -5.36 -5.79
N VAL A 223 -22.43 -6.37 -5.40
CA VAL A 223 -21.94 -7.44 -4.51
C VAL A 223 -21.29 -8.50 -5.35
N ARG A 224 -20.02 -8.83 -5.04
CA ARG A 224 -19.34 -10.01 -5.58
C ARG A 224 -19.50 -11.15 -4.59
N GLY A 225 -20.15 -12.24 -5.01
CA GLY A 225 -20.51 -13.37 -4.18
C GLY A 225 -22.00 -13.41 -3.82
N GLU A 226 -22.37 -14.30 -2.92
CA GLU A 226 -23.78 -14.60 -2.62
C GLU A 226 -24.46 -13.53 -1.75
N ARG A 227 -23.69 -12.84 -0.93
CA ARG A 227 -24.22 -11.81 -0.01
C ARG A 227 -23.20 -10.73 0.30
N LEU A 228 -23.69 -9.54 0.64
CA LEU A 228 -22.91 -8.50 1.26
C LEU A 228 -22.71 -8.83 2.75
N GLY A 229 -21.49 -9.05 3.17
CA GLY A 229 -21.16 -9.53 4.52
C GLY A 229 -20.17 -8.61 5.25
N GLU A 230 -19.86 -9.00 6.48
CA GLU A 230 -18.79 -8.43 7.32
C GLU A 230 -18.99 -6.97 7.76
N PHE A 231 -20.24 -6.57 7.83
CA PHE A 231 -20.60 -5.37 8.55
C PHE A 231 -20.86 -5.72 10.02
N ALA A 232 -20.31 -4.92 10.90
CA ALA A 232 -20.56 -5.04 12.33
C ALA A 232 -21.01 -3.69 12.90
N VAL A 233 -21.87 -3.75 13.88
CA VAL A 233 -22.35 -2.57 14.60
C VAL A 233 -22.13 -2.75 16.10
N ALA A 234 -21.97 -1.64 16.81
CA ALA A 234 -21.90 -1.61 18.27
C ALA A 234 -22.69 -0.43 18.82
N GLY A 235 -23.26 -0.61 20.00
CA GLY A 235 -23.79 0.49 20.81
C GLY A 235 -22.66 1.24 21.56
N ALA A 236 -23.07 2.12 22.47
CA ALA A 236 -22.16 2.85 23.35
C ALA A 236 -21.33 1.93 24.27
N ASP A 237 -21.83 0.74 24.51
CA ASP A 237 -21.17 -0.34 25.28
C ASP A 237 -20.01 -1.01 24.53
N ARG A 238 -19.80 -0.65 23.23
CA ARG A 238 -18.79 -1.22 22.35
C ARG A 238 -18.86 -2.75 22.17
N ARG A 239 -20.05 -3.33 22.43
CA ARG A 239 -20.30 -4.73 22.09
C ARG A 239 -20.66 -4.85 20.63
N TRP A 240 -19.76 -5.47 19.86
CA TRP A 240 -19.92 -5.64 18.44
C TRP A 240 -20.80 -6.85 18.12
N VAL A 241 -21.69 -6.68 17.19
CA VAL A 241 -22.50 -7.75 16.60
C VAL A 241 -22.47 -7.64 15.08
N TRP A 242 -22.54 -8.78 14.41
CA TRP A 242 -22.68 -8.79 12.97
C TRP A 242 -24.01 -8.17 12.55
N ALA A 243 -23.98 -7.39 11.51
CA ALA A 243 -25.16 -6.76 10.93
C ALA A 243 -25.42 -7.28 9.52
N ASP A 244 -26.67 -7.53 9.21
CA ASP A 244 -27.10 -7.82 7.85
C ASP A 244 -27.01 -6.54 7.02
N ALA A 245 -26.36 -6.63 5.85
CA ALA A 245 -26.20 -5.53 4.94
C ALA A 245 -26.87 -5.84 3.60
N ARG A 246 -27.41 -4.79 2.98
CA ARG A 246 -28.03 -4.84 1.63
C ARG A 246 -27.80 -3.53 0.90
N ILE A 247 -27.73 -3.59 -0.42
CA ILE A 247 -27.71 -2.43 -1.31
C ILE A 247 -29.14 -1.94 -1.51
#